data_754ddf1e4880f59fa9ff0bfbf0185ab4
#
_entry.id   754ddf1e4880f59fa9ff0bfbf0185ab4
#
_cell.length_a   1.000
_cell.length_b   1.000
_cell.length_c   1.000
_cell.angle_alpha   90.00
_cell.angle_beta   90.00
_cell.angle_gamma   90.00
#
_symmetry.space_group_name_H-M   'P 1'
#
loop_
_entity.id
_entity.type
_entity.pdbx_description
1 polymer ?
#
loop_
_entity_poly.entity_id
_entity_poly.type
_entity_poly.pdbx_seq_one_letter_code
_entity_poly.pdbx_strand_id
1 'polypeptide(L)'
;MIKGKFIDNLPKVYGIYTGGFLGFIILMAIAESMGMSAKAIGIAFVAFTVGIYAMIGYLSRTLQLDAYYVAGRQVPTVFNGMATAADWMSGASFVAMAGGIYFKGYGYMALLVGWTGGYVLVASLLAPYLRKFGCYTVPDFIGTRYGGNLARVCAVIVLTVASFTYVTAQINATGTIASVALDIPFGIAVYVGLASILICSMLGGMRAVTWTQVAQYIVLIIAYLLPVFWISNKMGAGIFPHLMLADEVARIADLESQFGFTKNSAADLATVPKLSLIHI
;
A
#
# COMPACT_ATOMS: atom_id res chain seq x y z
N MET A 1 26.96 7.05 15.77
CA MET A 1 27.77 5.87 15.37
C MET A 1 26.98 4.69 14.80
N ILE A 2 25.66 4.61 14.99
CA ILE A 2 24.81 3.52 14.42
C ILE A 2 24.33 3.83 12.99
N LYS A 3 24.31 5.12 12.55
CA LYS A 3 23.75 5.56 11.27
C LYS A 3 24.43 4.97 10.02
N GLY A 4 25.74 4.88 9.95
CA GLY A 4 26.43 4.30 8.79
C GLY A 4 26.23 2.79 8.68
N LYS A 5 26.39 2.06 9.77
CA LYS A 5 26.28 0.58 9.78
C LYS A 5 24.91 0.03 9.43
N PHE A 6 23.81 0.79 9.63
CA PHE A 6 22.47 0.33 9.27
C PHE A 6 22.25 0.42 7.76
N ILE A 7 22.59 1.55 7.14
CA ILE A 7 22.39 1.77 5.69
C ILE A 7 23.27 0.79 4.89
N ASP A 8 24.50 0.55 5.33
CA ASP A 8 25.43 -0.38 4.68
C ASP A 8 24.98 -1.84 4.76
N ASN A 9 24.16 -2.18 5.75
CA ASN A 9 23.67 -3.54 6.01
C ASN A 9 22.19 -3.76 5.65
N LEU A 10 21.52 -2.81 5.00
CA LEU A 10 20.10 -2.92 4.66
C LEU A 10 19.69 -4.23 3.96
N PRO A 11 20.41 -4.71 2.92
CA PRO A 11 20.05 -5.98 2.29
C PRO A 11 20.08 -7.16 3.26
N LYS A 12 21.08 -7.18 4.17
CA LYS A 12 21.20 -8.22 5.18
C LYS A 12 20.07 -8.15 6.21
N VAL A 13 19.75 -6.94 6.69
CA VAL A 13 18.68 -6.74 7.69
C VAL A 13 17.33 -7.16 7.12
N TYR A 14 16.99 -6.71 5.91
CA TYR A 14 15.72 -7.07 5.29
C TYR A 14 15.71 -8.51 4.75
N GLY A 15 16.86 -9.08 4.42
CA GLY A 15 16.98 -10.52 4.13
C GLY A 15 16.67 -11.38 5.35
N ILE A 16 17.19 -11.04 6.52
CA ILE A 16 16.88 -11.72 7.79
C ILE A 16 15.40 -11.53 8.15
N TYR A 17 14.88 -10.32 7.97
CA TYR A 17 13.46 -10.03 8.17
C TYR A 17 12.55 -10.90 7.28
N THR A 18 12.85 -10.98 5.99
CA THR A 18 12.10 -11.80 5.04
C THR A 18 12.15 -13.28 5.41
N GLY A 19 13.33 -13.80 5.73
CA GLY A 19 13.49 -15.18 6.18
C GLY A 19 12.73 -15.47 7.47
N GLY A 20 12.77 -14.56 8.44
CA GLY A 20 12.01 -14.65 9.69
C GLY A 20 10.50 -14.62 9.46
N PHE A 21 10.03 -13.77 8.55
CA PHE A 21 8.61 -13.70 8.20
C PHE A 21 8.13 -14.98 7.50
N LEU A 22 8.89 -15.51 6.55
CA LEU A 22 8.56 -16.78 5.90
C LEU A 22 8.59 -17.94 6.91
N GLY A 23 9.56 -17.96 7.81
CA GLY A 23 9.61 -18.93 8.89
C GLY A 23 8.40 -18.84 9.82
N PHE A 24 7.93 -17.62 10.11
CA PHE A 24 6.71 -17.41 10.89
C PHE A 24 5.45 -17.92 10.15
N ILE A 25 5.34 -17.71 8.83
CA ILE A 25 4.24 -18.26 8.03
C ILE A 25 4.22 -19.78 8.11
N ILE A 26 5.38 -20.42 7.93
CA ILE A 26 5.51 -21.88 8.01
C ILE A 26 5.12 -22.39 9.41
N LEU A 27 5.57 -21.71 10.45
CA LEU A 27 5.23 -22.05 11.82
C LEU A 27 3.73 -21.95 12.09
N MET A 28 3.07 -20.92 11.56
CA MET A 28 1.60 -20.78 11.68
C MET A 28 0.85 -21.84 10.87
N ALA A 29 1.35 -22.24 9.70
CA ALA A 29 0.77 -23.33 8.92
C ALA A 29 0.89 -24.68 9.66
N ILE A 30 2.01 -24.93 10.32
CA ILE A 30 2.17 -26.12 11.18
C ILE A 30 1.21 -26.04 12.38
N ALA A 31 1.10 -24.90 13.03
CA ALA A 31 0.17 -24.72 14.16
C ALA A 31 -1.29 -24.91 13.76
N GLU A 32 -1.67 -24.48 12.55
CA GLU A 32 -3.00 -24.76 11.97
C GLU A 32 -3.23 -26.27 11.78
N SER A 33 -2.23 -26.97 11.23
CA SER A 33 -2.33 -28.44 11.07
C SER A 33 -2.39 -29.20 12.39
N MET A 34 -1.90 -28.59 13.48
CA MET A 34 -1.98 -29.11 14.85
C MET A 34 -3.31 -28.75 15.56
N GLY A 35 -4.22 -28.03 14.88
CA GLY A 35 -5.55 -27.69 15.40
C GLY A 35 -5.66 -26.32 16.05
N MET A 36 -4.68 -25.40 15.84
CA MET A 36 -4.82 -24.03 16.30
C MET A 36 -5.98 -23.34 15.58
N SER A 37 -6.82 -22.62 16.32
CA SER A 37 -7.97 -21.93 15.73
C SER A 37 -7.54 -20.79 14.80
N ALA A 38 -8.31 -20.53 13.73
CA ALA A 38 -8.07 -19.42 12.81
C ALA A 38 -7.99 -18.06 13.53
N LYS A 39 -8.79 -17.87 14.59
CA LYS A 39 -8.75 -16.68 15.44
C LYS A 39 -7.39 -16.50 16.13
N ALA A 40 -6.84 -17.57 16.71
CA ALA A 40 -5.54 -17.53 17.38
C ALA A 40 -4.41 -17.23 16.39
N ILE A 41 -4.47 -17.80 15.20
CA ILE A 41 -3.54 -17.55 14.10
C ILE A 41 -3.63 -16.07 13.68
N GLY A 42 -4.85 -15.53 13.48
CA GLY A 42 -5.07 -14.11 13.14
C GLY A 42 -4.48 -13.17 14.20
N ILE A 43 -4.71 -13.44 15.48
CA ILE A 43 -4.14 -12.66 16.59
C ILE A 43 -2.60 -12.75 16.57
N ALA A 44 -2.02 -13.92 16.33
CA ALA A 44 -0.58 -14.11 16.24
C ALA A 44 0.04 -13.30 15.09
N PHE A 45 -0.60 -13.27 13.90
CA PHE A 45 -0.17 -12.44 12.77
C PHE A 45 -0.23 -10.95 13.09
N VAL A 46 -1.34 -10.47 13.67
CA VAL A 46 -1.48 -9.06 14.05
C VAL A 46 -0.44 -8.68 15.11
N ALA A 47 -0.27 -9.48 16.15
CA ALA A 47 0.69 -9.21 17.22
C ALA A 47 2.14 -9.20 16.68
N PHE A 48 2.50 -10.16 15.83
CA PHE A 48 3.82 -10.26 15.22
C PHE A 48 4.12 -9.04 14.33
N THR A 49 3.22 -8.69 13.41
CA THR A 49 3.42 -7.59 12.47
C THR A 49 3.43 -6.23 13.18
N VAL A 50 2.47 -5.97 14.06
CA VAL A 50 2.41 -4.73 14.84
C VAL A 50 3.64 -4.61 15.75
N GLY A 51 4.06 -5.69 16.39
CA GLY A 51 5.26 -5.72 17.23
C GLY A 51 6.53 -5.36 16.47
N ILE A 52 6.73 -5.94 15.29
CA ILE A 52 7.90 -5.62 14.43
C ILE A 52 7.83 -4.16 13.96
N TYR A 53 6.68 -3.69 13.50
CA TYR A 53 6.55 -2.31 13.01
C TYR A 53 6.77 -1.29 14.12
N ALA A 54 6.24 -1.55 15.32
CA ALA A 54 6.50 -0.73 16.49
C ALA A 54 8.00 -0.71 16.86
N MET A 55 8.67 -1.86 16.77
CA MET A 55 10.10 -1.95 17.00
C MET A 55 10.90 -1.15 15.96
N ILE A 56 10.58 -1.27 14.67
CA ILE A 56 11.22 -0.48 13.61
C ILE A 56 10.99 1.02 13.85
N GLY A 57 9.75 1.41 14.17
CA GLY A 57 9.41 2.79 14.50
C GLY A 57 10.23 3.33 15.68
N TYR A 58 10.33 2.56 16.76
CA TYR A 58 11.11 2.93 17.93
C TYR A 58 12.62 3.06 17.65
N LEU A 59 13.20 2.12 16.91
CA LEU A 59 14.61 2.15 16.52
C LEU A 59 14.93 3.29 15.55
N SER A 60 13.93 3.70 14.75
CA SER A 60 14.05 4.78 13.76
C SER A 60 13.74 6.16 14.31
N ARG A 61 13.37 6.28 15.58
CA ARG A 61 13.03 7.56 16.22
C ARG A 61 14.13 8.61 16.02
N THR A 62 13.74 9.86 15.83
CA THR A 62 14.66 10.96 15.60
C THR A 62 14.08 12.30 16.10
N LEU A 63 14.98 13.17 16.57
CA LEU A 63 14.67 14.58 16.91
C LEU A 63 15.24 15.54 15.87
N GLN A 64 15.90 15.06 14.82
CA GLN A 64 16.47 15.89 13.77
C GLN A 64 15.39 16.21 12.73
N LEU A 65 15.14 17.49 12.48
CA LEU A 65 14.10 17.96 11.55
C LEU A 65 14.23 17.36 10.16
N ASP A 66 15.44 17.35 9.59
CA ASP A 66 15.68 16.79 8.26
C ASP A 66 15.38 15.28 8.20
N ALA A 67 15.75 14.52 9.24
CA ALA A 67 15.41 13.10 9.32
C ALA A 67 13.92 12.87 9.58
N TYR A 68 13.26 13.78 10.29
CA TYR A 68 11.84 13.68 10.59
C TYR A 68 10.97 13.97 9.37
N TYR A 69 11.26 15.02 8.58
CA TYR A 69 10.42 15.41 7.45
C TYR A 69 10.76 14.72 6.13
N VAL A 70 12.03 14.39 5.88
CA VAL A 70 12.48 13.84 4.59
C VAL A 70 13.43 12.64 4.71
N ALA A 71 13.42 11.95 5.85
CA ALA A 71 14.29 10.81 6.16
C ALA A 71 15.79 11.09 5.92
N GLY A 72 16.21 12.36 6.07
CA GLY A 72 17.59 12.81 5.83
C GLY A 72 18.01 12.74 4.36
N ARG A 73 17.10 12.52 3.42
CA ARG A 73 17.34 12.34 1.98
C ARG A 73 18.39 11.27 1.63
N GLN A 74 18.56 10.29 2.51
CA GLN A 74 19.61 9.25 2.41
C GLN A 74 19.04 7.84 2.13
N VAL A 75 17.75 7.73 1.79
CA VAL A 75 17.13 6.45 1.48
C VAL A 75 17.62 5.98 0.12
N PRO A 76 18.25 4.78 0.01
CA PRO A 76 18.68 4.25 -1.28
C PRO A 76 17.48 4.01 -2.22
N THR A 77 17.69 4.14 -3.53
CA THR A 77 16.64 4.16 -4.54
C THR A 77 15.71 2.94 -4.49
N VAL A 78 16.28 1.74 -4.35
CA VAL A 78 15.50 0.49 -4.27
C VAL A 78 14.56 0.52 -3.06
N PHE A 79 15.05 0.86 -1.89
CA PHE A 79 14.25 0.92 -0.66
C PHE A 79 13.22 2.06 -0.69
N ASN A 80 13.54 3.18 -1.34
CA ASN A 80 12.57 4.24 -1.58
C ASN A 80 11.45 3.77 -2.52
N GLY A 81 11.78 3.02 -3.57
CA GLY A 81 10.80 2.39 -4.45
C GLY A 81 9.88 1.42 -3.71
N MET A 82 10.46 0.57 -2.85
CA MET A 82 9.69 -0.35 -2.00
C MET A 82 8.73 0.39 -1.06
N ALA A 83 9.21 1.45 -0.40
CA ALA A 83 8.37 2.26 0.48
C ALA A 83 7.22 2.95 -0.28
N THR A 84 7.49 3.52 -1.45
CA THR A 84 6.47 4.14 -2.31
C THR A 84 5.45 3.12 -2.83
N ALA A 85 5.91 1.92 -3.19
CA ALA A 85 5.01 0.85 -3.59
C ALA A 85 4.13 0.36 -2.43
N ALA A 86 4.65 0.31 -1.21
CA ALA A 86 3.85 -0.01 -0.02
C ALA A 86 2.77 1.05 0.26
N ASP A 87 3.06 2.32 0.01
CA ASP A 87 2.07 3.40 0.09
C ASP A 87 0.89 3.19 -0.88
N TRP A 88 1.18 2.73 -2.09
CA TRP A 88 0.15 2.39 -3.07
C TRP A 88 -0.68 1.19 -2.60
N MET A 89 -0.06 0.16 -2.02
CA MET A 89 -0.68 -1.05 -1.50
C MET A 89 -1.36 -0.79 -0.14
N SER A 90 -2.29 0.14 -0.12
CA SER A 90 -3.04 0.56 1.08
C SER A 90 -4.27 -0.31 1.33
N GLY A 91 -4.95 -0.11 2.46
CA GLY A 91 -6.24 -0.73 2.74
C GLY A 91 -7.30 -0.41 1.67
N ALA A 92 -7.25 0.77 1.07
CA ALA A 92 -8.14 1.14 -0.03
C ALA A 92 -7.87 0.27 -1.28
N SER A 93 -6.62 0.01 -1.64
CA SER A 93 -6.30 -0.85 -2.79
C SER A 93 -6.56 -2.32 -2.51
N PHE A 94 -6.23 -2.80 -1.31
CA PHE A 94 -6.37 -4.20 -0.96
C PHE A 94 -7.84 -4.63 -0.78
N VAL A 95 -8.63 -3.83 -0.10
CA VAL A 95 -10.03 -4.17 0.24
C VAL A 95 -11.00 -3.50 -0.72
N ALA A 96 -10.93 -2.16 -0.86
CA ALA A 96 -11.94 -1.43 -1.60
C ALA A 96 -11.84 -1.63 -3.11
N MET A 97 -10.62 -1.65 -3.69
CA MET A 97 -10.47 -1.88 -5.14
C MET A 97 -10.79 -3.32 -5.52
N ALA A 98 -10.32 -4.31 -4.74
CA ALA A 98 -10.67 -5.71 -4.98
C ALA A 98 -12.18 -5.92 -4.89
N GLY A 99 -12.84 -5.39 -3.86
CA GLY A 99 -14.28 -5.39 -3.73
C GLY A 99 -14.98 -4.64 -4.86
N GLY A 100 -14.43 -3.50 -5.29
CA GLY A 100 -14.94 -2.71 -6.41
C GLY A 100 -14.94 -3.48 -7.73
N ILE A 101 -13.86 -4.21 -8.02
CA ILE A 101 -13.78 -5.09 -9.20
C ILE A 101 -14.80 -6.23 -9.09
N TYR A 102 -14.92 -6.83 -7.90
CA TYR A 102 -15.86 -7.90 -7.66
C TYR A 102 -17.32 -7.45 -7.89
N PHE A 103 -17.72 -6.26 -7.41
CA PHE A 103 -19.09 -5.77 -7.52
C PHE A 103 -19.41 -5.04 -8.83
N LYS A 104 -18.44 -4.44 -9.49
CA LYS A 104 -18.64 -3.57 -10.66
C LYS A 104 -18.07 -4.14 -11.96
N GLY A 105 -17.44 -5.31 -11.90
CA GLY A 105 -16.90 -6.00 -13.06
C GLY A 105 -15.61 -5.37 -13.61
N TYR A 106 -15.26 -5.81 -14.80
CA TYR A 106 -14.00 -5.49 -15.46
C TYR A 106 -13.79 -3.98 -15.72
N GLY A 107 -14.86 -3.24 -15.95
CA GLY A 107 -14.80 -1.78 -16.18
C GLY A 107 -14.16 -1.01 -15.04
N TYR A 108 -14.19 -1.54 -13.80
CA TYR A 108 -13.53 -0.93 -12.65
C TYR A 108 -12.00 -0.95 -12.73
N MET A 109 -11.42 -1.78 -13.60
CA MET A 109 -9.99 -1.81 -13.89
C MET A 109 -9.45 -0.48 -14.43
N ALA A 110 -10.28 0.33 -15.08
CA ALA A 110 -9.90 1.66 -15.55
C ALA A 110 -9.38 2.57 -14.43
N LEU A 111 -9.98 2.47 -13.22
CA LEU A 111 -9.52 3.20 -12.05
C LEU A 111 -8.10 2.80 -11.65
N LEU A 112 -7.79 1.49 -11.68
CA LEU A 112 -6.50 0.94 -11.33
C LEU A 112 -5.40 1.40 -12.32
N VAL A 113 -5.70 1.35 -13.61
CA VAL A 113 -4.78 1.80 -14.67
C VAL A 113 -4.54 3.31 -14.58
N GLY A 114 -5.60 4.10 -14.40
CA GLY A 114 -5.50 5.56 -14.24
C GLY A 114 -4.68 5.96 -13.03
N TRP A 115 -4.88 5.30 -11.91
CA TRP A 115 -4.12 5.54 -10.67
C TRP A 115 -2.64 5.21 -10.84
N THR A 116 -2.33 4.05 -11.41
CA THR A 116 -0.93 3.65 -11.68
C THR A 116 -0.25 4.61 -12.66
N GLY A 117 -0.96 5.00 -13.73
CA GLY A 117 -0.49 6.01 -14.67
C GLY A 117 -0.19 7.36 -14.03
N GLY A 118 -1.02 7.79 -13.07
CA GLY A 118 -0.80 8.98 -12.27
C GLY A 118 0.52 8.95 -11.49
N TYR A 119 0.85 7.83 -10.86
CA TYR A 119 2.15 7.66 -10.17
C TYR A 119 3.32 7.75 -11.13
N VAL A 120 3.22 7.16 -12.31
CA VAL A 120 4.28 7.24 -13.34
C VAL A 120 4.49 8.70 -13.80
N LEU A 121 3.41 9.45 -14.01
CA LEU A 121 3.49 10.87 -14.37
C LEU A 121 4.15 11.70 -13.26
N VAL A 122 3.75 11.51 -12.01
CA VAL A 122 4.35 12.19 -10.87
C VAL A 122 5.83 11.85 -10.74
N ALA A 123 6.20 10.57 -10.83
CA ALA A 123 7.57 10.14 -10.68
C ALA A 123 8.48 10.67 -11.79
N SER A 124 8.01 10.71 -13.04
CA SER A 124 8.83 11.12 -14.20
C SER A 124 8.84 12.63 -14.45
N LEU A 125 7.71 13.30 -14.23
CA LEU A 125 7.57 14.72 -14.62
C LEU A 125 7.65 15.69 -13.43
N LEU A 126 7.15 15.30 -12.23
CA LEU A 126 7.00 16.23 -11.12
C LEU A 126 8.07 16.05 -10.03
N ALA A 127 8.32 14.82 -9.61
CA ALA A 127 9.22 14.53 -8.49
C ALA A 127 10.66 15.05 -8.68
N PRO A 128 11.28 14.97 -9.88
CA PRO A 128 12.63 15.51 -10.08
C PRO A 128 12.71 17.02 -9.84
N TYR A 129 11.69 17.77 -10.24
CA TYR A 129 11.64 19.23 -10.03
C TYR A 129 11.43 19.59 -8.56
N LEU A 130 10.51 18.92 -7.89
CA LEU A 130 10.26 19.12 -6.45
C LEU A 130 11.51 18.80 -5.62
N ARG A 131 12.23 17.73 -5.98
CA ARG A 131 13.48 17.37 -5.31
C ARG A 131 14.58 18.42 -5.52
N LYS A 132 14.74 18.95 -6.72
CA LYS A 132 15.70 20.03 -7.02
C LYS A 132 15.38 21.31 -6.25
N PHE A 133 14.10 21.61 -6.10
CA PHE A 133 13.65 22.81 -5.39
C PHE A 133 13.99 22.76 -3.89
N GLY A 134 13.97 21.55 -3.30
CA GLY A 134 14.49 21.28 -1.95
C GLY A 134 13.56 21.63 -0.79
N CYS A 135 12.32 22.02 -1.02
CA CYS A 135 11.33 22.24 0.04
C CYS A 135 10.93 20.94 0.75
N TYR A 136 10.49 21.05 2.00
CA TYR A 136 10.02 19.93 2.78
C TYR A 136 8.58 19.53 2.46
N THR A 137 7.74 20.49 2.09
CA THR A 137 6.31 20.28 1.85
C THR A 137 5.85 20.90 0.55
N VAL A 138 4.73 20.37 0.00
CA VAL A 138 4.09 20.94 -1.20
C VAL A 138 3.61 22.39 -0.96
N PRO A 139 3.00 22.75 0.18
CA PRO A 139 2.66 24.14 0.47
C PRO A 139 3.86 25.09 0.48
N ASP A 140 5.02 24.65 0.97
CA ASP A 140 6.25 25.45 0.92
C ASP A 140 6.71 25.69 -0.51
N PHE A 141 6.66 24.65 -1.35
CA PHE A 141 6.97 24.77 -2.77
C PHE A 141 6.04 25.80 -3.45
N ILE A 142 4.73 25.68 -3.23
CA ILE A 142 3.73 26.60 -3.83
C ILE A 142 3.94 28.02 -3.33
N GLY A 143 4.11 28.20 -2.02
CA GLY A 143 4.36 29.53 -1.43
C GLY A 143 5.63 30.19 -1.95
N THR A 144 6.69 29.42 -2.15
CA THR A 144 7.97 29.95 -2.67
C THR A 144 7.90 30.20 -4.18
N ARG A 145 7.23 29.34 -4.94
CA ARG A 145 7.13 29.42 -6.41
C ARG A 145 6.25 30.57 -6.89
N TYR A 146 5.11 30.80 -6.24
CA TYR A 146 4.11 31.78 -6.66
C TYR A 146 4.17 33.08 -5.84
N GLY A 147 4.95 33.10 -4.77
CA GLY A 147 5.10 34.23 -3.86
C GLY A 147 3.88 34.43 -2.95
N GLY A 148 4.18 34.85 -1.72
CA GLY A 148 3.16 35.28 -0.76
C GLY A 148 2.53 34.23 0.11
N ASN A 149 1.97 34.69 1.22
CA ASN A 149 1.37 33.84 2.23
C ASN A 149 0.01 33.26 1.77
N LEU A 150 -0.71 33.95 0.89
CA LEU A 150 -2.03 33.50 0.43
C LEU A 150 -1.95 32.18 -0.32
N ALA A 151 -1.01 32.05 -1.28
CA ALA A 151 -0.82 30.81 -2.03
C ALA A 151 -0.43 29.64 -1.11
N ARG A 152 0.42 29.90 -0.11
CA ARG A 152 0.80 28.89 0.90
C ARG A 152 -0.40 28.48 1.75
N VAL A 153 -1.20 29.42 2.24
CA VAL A 153 -2.39 29.12 3.06
C VAL A 153 -3.41 28.31 2.28
N CYS A 154 -3.72 28.69 1.04
CA CYS A 154 -4.60 27.92 0.17
C CYS A 154 -4.09 26.49 -0.02
N ALA A 155 -2.80 26.32 -0.28
CA ALA A 155 -2.20 24.99 -0.44
C ALA A 155 -2.27 24.16 0.85
N VAL A 156 -2.10 24.77 2.03
CA VAL A 156 -2.27 24.07 3.33
C VAL A 156 -3.70 23.62 3.52
N ILE A 157 -4.68 24.47 3.23
CA ILE A 157 -6.11 24.09 3.36
C ILE A 157 -6.44 22.90 2.46
N VAL A 158 -6.05 22.98 1.18
CA VAL A 158 -6.30 21.87 0.22
C VAL A 158 -5.63 20.58 0.66
N LEU A 159 -4.36 20.65 1.07
CA LEU A 159 -3.61 19.49 1.56
C LEU A 159 -4.25 18.90 2.81
N THR A 160 -4.71 19.73 3.75
CA THR A 160 -5.35 19.27 4.99
C THR A 160 -6.66 18.54 4.69
N VAL A 161 -7.52 19.09 3.83
CA VAL A 161 -8.79 18.47 3.45
C VAL A 161 -8.55 17.15 2.72
N ALA A 162 -7.62 17.13 1.75
CA ALA A 162 -7.27 15.91 1.02
C ALA A 162 -6.70 14.82 1.94
N SER A 163 -5.78 15.20 2.83
CA SER A 163 -5.19 14.26 3.79
C SER A 163 -6.20 13.73 4.79
N PHE A 164 -7.11 14.58 5.29
CA PHE A 164 -8.17 14.17 6.21
C PHE A 164 -9.10 13.14 5.58
N THR A 165 -9.53 13.39 4.34
CA THR A 165 -10.36 12.46 3.58
C THR A 165 -9.65 11.11 3.38
N TYR A 166 -8.37 11.14 3.01
CA TYR A 166 -7.57 9.94 2.83
C TYR A 166 -7.41 9.15 4.14
N VAL A 167 -7.04 9.82 5.23
CA VAL A 167 -6.87 9.19 6.56
C VAL A 167 -8.16 8.55 7.04
N THR A 168 -9.30 9.20 6.83
CA THR A 168 -10.61 8.65 7.21
C THR A 168 -10.89 7.31 6.50
N ALA A 169 -10.60 7.24 5.20
CA ALA A 169 -10.73 6.00 4.44
C ALA A 169 -9.79 4.89 4.94
N GLN A 170 -8.53 5.23 5.27
CA GLN A 170 -7.56 4.26 5.80
C GLN A 170 -7.91 3.75 7.20
N ILE A 171 -8.41 4.62 8.07
CA ILE A 171 -8.86 4.23 9.42
C ILE A 171 -10.06 3.29 9.33
N ASN A 172 -10.99 3.56 8.41
CA ASN A 172 -12.14 2.69 8.18
C ASN A 172 -11.69 1.28 7.71
N ALA A 173 -10.79 1.22 6.71
CA ALA A 173 -10.25 -0.05 6.21
C ALA A 173 -9.49 -0.82 7.32
N THR A 174 -8.66 -0.13 8.10
CA THR A 174 -7.93 -0.73 9.23
C THR A 174 -8.87 -1.24 10.30
N GLY A 175 -9.89 -0.46 10.66
CA GLY A 175 -10.91 -0.86 11.62
C GLY A 175 -11.69 -2.10 11.18
N THR A 176 -12.06 -2.17 9.90
CA THR A 176 -12.75 -3.33 9.32
C THR A 176 -11.88 -4.58 9.39
N ILE A 177 -10.62 -4.49 8.94
CA ILE A 177 -9.69 -5.64 8.97
C ILE A 177 -9.41 -6.09 10.40
N ALA A 178 -9.13 -5.16 11.31
CA ALA A 178 -8.86 -5.47 12.70
C ALA A 178 -10.08 -6.05 13.42
N SER A 179 -11.29 -5.57 13.11
CA SER A 179 -12.54 -6.12 13.66
C SER A 179 -12.72 -7.58 13.26
N VAL A 180 -12.49 -7.91 11.99
CA VAL A 180 -12.61 -9.28 11.50
C VAL A 180 -11.49 -10.17 12.03
N ALA A 181 -10.24 -9.69 12.02
CA ALA A 181 -9.08 -10.50 12.44
C ALA A 181 -9.04 -10.79 13.94
N LEU A 182 -9.50 -9.83 14.77
CA LEU A 182 -9.46 -9.94 16.24
C LEU A 182 -10.82 -10.35 16.81
N ASP A 183 -11.87 -10.38 16.00
CA ASP A 183 -13.24 -10.63 16.43
C ASP A 183 -13.68 -9.67 17.56
N ILE A 184 -13.46 -8.37 17.33
CA ILE A 184 -13.82 -7.27 18.23
C ILE A 184 -14.76 -6.26 17.54
N PRO A 185 -15.56 -5.50 18.30
CA PRO A 185 -16.42 -4.47 17.73
C PRO A 185 -15.63 -3.45 16.91
N PHE A 186 -16.16 -3.05 15.77
CA PHE A 186 -15.52 -2.10 14.83
C PHE A 186 -15.03 -0.81 15.53
N GLY A 187 -15.83 -0.23 16.42
CA GLY A 187 -15.44 0.97 17.15
C GLY A 187 -14.15 0.81 17.97
N ILE A 188 -13.97 -0.35 18.62
CA ILE A 188 -12.73 -0.66 19.37
C ILE A 188 -11.58 -0.90 18.40
N ALA A 189 -11.82 -1.64 17.32
CA ALA A 189 -10.82 -1.96 16.31
C ALA A 189 -10.20 -0.70 15.66
N VAL A 190 -11.02 0.33 15.43
CA VAL A 190 -10.57 1.64 14.92
C VAL A 190 -9.56 2.28 15.88
N TYR A 191 -9.82 2.31 17.18
CA TYR A 191 -8.89 2.90 18.15
C TYR A 191 -7.60 2.11 18.29
N VAL A 192 -7.66 0.78 18.25
CA VAL A 192 -6.46 -0.09 18.27
C VAL A 192 -5.57 0.17 17.04
N GLY A 193 -6.18 0.24 15.86
CA GLY A 193 -5.46 0.54 14.62
C GLY A 193 -4.85 1.95 14.64
N LEU A 194 -5.63 2.95 15.05
CA LEU A 194 -5.18 4.34 15.13
C LEU A 194 -4.02 4.52 16.12
N ALA A 195 -4.10 3.91 17.29
CA ALA A 195 -3.03 3.99 18.30
C ALA A 195 -1.71 3.43 17.73
N SER A 196 -1.77 2.30 17.01
CA SER A 196 -0.61 1.68 16.38
C SER A 196 0.07 2.61 15.36
N ILE A 197 -0.73 3.25 14.49
CA ILE A 197 -0.26 4.20 13.49
C ILE A 197 0.38 5.44 14.16
N LEU A 198 -0.28 6.01 15.16
CA LEU A 198 0.19 7.21 15.84
C LEU A 198 1.53 6.97 16.55
N ILE A 199 1.69 5.84 17.25
CA ILE A 199 2.94 5.51 17.92
C ILE A 199 4.11 5.46 16.92
N CYS A 200 3.93 4.79 15.79
CA CYS A 200 4.98 4.68 14.78
C CYS A 200 5.30 6.03 14.13
N SER A 201 4.29 6.81 13.77
CA SER A 201 4.47 8.04 12.99
C SER A 201 4.98 9.22 13.85
N MET A 202 4.50 9.36 15.08
CA MET A 202 4.91 10.48 15.93
C MET A 202 6.36 10.36 16.44
N LEU A 203 6.86 9.15 16.69
CA LEU A 203 8.20 8.97 17.27
C LEU A 203 9.33 9.19 16.26
N GLY A 204 9.12 8.92 14.99
CA GLY A 204 10.21 8.94 14.03
C GLY A 204 9.93 9.64 12.70
N GLY A 205 8.71 10.17 12.50
CA GLY A 205 8.30 10.86 11.28
C GLY A 205 8.57 10.05 10.02
N MET A 206 8.92 10.73 8.91
CA MET A 206 9.21 10.07 7.63
C MET A 206 10.30 9.02 7.68
N ARG A 207 11.27 9.16 8.58
CA ARG A 207 12.32 8.15 8.74
C ARG A 207 11.76 6.82 9.25
N ALA A 208 10.93 6.86 10.29
CA ALA A 208 10.30 5.65 10.82
C ALA A 208 9.30 5.06 9.81
N VAL A 209 8.46 5.92 9.22
CA VAL A 209 7.47 5.53 8.23
C VAL A 209 8.14 4.83 7.04
N THR A 210 9.20 5.41 6.47
CA THR A 210 9.91 4.81 5.32
C THR A 210 10.43 3.40 5.62
N TRP A 211 11.12 3.21 6.75
CA TRP A 211 11.68 1.89 7.07
C TRP A 211 10.60 0.86 7.45
N THR A 212 9.52 1.30 8.07
CA THR A 212 8.36 0.43 8.33
C THR A 212 7.69 0.02 7.02
N GLN A 213 7.52 0.95 6.06
CA GLN A 213 6.94 0.66 4.74
C GLN A 213 7.80 -0.29 3.91
N VAL A 214 9.12 -0.23 4.00
CA VAL A 214 9.99 -1.23 3.35
C VAL A 214 9.71 -2.63 3.89
N ALA A 215 9.54 -2.78 5.21
CA ALA A 215 9.16 -4.05 5.80
C ALA A 215 7.75 -4.48 5.38
N GLN A 216 6.80 -3.55 5.36
CA GLN A 216 5.43 -3.79 4.90
C GLN A 216 5.39 -4.22 3.43
N TYR A 217 6.19 -3.61 2.56
CA TYR A 217 6.27 -3.98 1.16
C TYR A 217 6.54 -5.48 0.96
N ILE A 218 7.49 -6.03 1.71
CA ILE A 218 7.83 -7.45 1.64
C ILE A 218 6.63 -8.32 2.01
N VAL A 219 5.94 -7.98 3.11
CA VAL A 219 4.72 -8.69 3.54
C VAL A 219 3.61 -8.58 2.51
N LEU A 220 3.38 -7.36 2.01
CA LEU A 220 2.30 -7.07 1.06
C LEU A 220 2.50 -7.78 -0.28
N ILE A 221 3.71 -7.79 -0.83
CA ILE A 221 4.00 -8.52 -2.08
C ILE A 221 3.70 -10.02 -1.92
N ILE A 222 4.11 -10.62 -0.82
CA ILE A 222 3.82 -12.03 -0.53
C ILE A 222 2.31 -12.23 -0.39
N ALA A 223 1.63 -11.38 0.37
CA ALA A 223 0.20 -11.46 0.62
C ALA A 223 -0.66 -11.25 -0.63
N TYR A 224 -0.20 -10.44 -1.60
CA TYR A 224 -0.87 -10.26 -2.89
C TYR A 224 -0.63 -11.43 -3.85
N LEU A 225 0.61 -11.88 -3.96
CA LEU A 225 0.99 -12.86 -4.99
C LEU A 225 0.54 -14.29 -4.64
N LEU A 226 0.65 -14.69 -3.37
CA LEU A 226 0.31 -16.06 -2.97
C LEU A 226 -1.14 -16.45 -3.30
N PRO A 227 -2.18 -15.68 -2.91
CA PRO A 227 -3.56 -16.00 -3.24
C PRO A 227 -3.82 -16.00 -4.75
N VAL A 228 -3.22 -15.03 -5.46
CA VAL A 228 -3.40 -14.90 -6.91
C VAL A 228 -2.83 -16.11 -7.63
N PHE A 229 -1.62 -16.53 -7.31
CA PHE A 229 -1.01 -17.72 -7.90
C PHE A 229 -1.78 -19.01 -7.57
N TRP A 230 -2.21 -19.13 -6.31
CA TRP A 230 -2.98 -20.29 -5.87
C TRP A 230 -4.33 -20.40 -6.57
N ILE A 231 -5.09 -19.30 -6.65
CA ILE A 231 -6.39 -19.26 -7.33
C ILE A 231 -6.20 -19.50 -8.83
N SER A 232 -5.25 -18.84 -9.47
CA SER A 232 -4.96 -18.99 -10.89
C SER A 232 -4.64 -20.43 -11.26
N ASN A 233 -3.78 -21.08 -10.46
CA ASN A 233 -3.44 -22.49 -10.67
C ASN A 233 -4.65 -23.40 -10.48
N LYS A 234 -5.49 -23.11 -9.47
CA LYS A 234 -6.71 -23.89 -9.19
C LYS A 234 -7.78 -23.75 -10.29
N MET A 235 -7.81 -22.59 -10.97
CA MET A 235 -8.70 -22.33 -12.10
C MET A 235 -8.17 -22.86 -13.44
N GLY A 236 -6.96 -23.42 -13.46
CA GLY A 236 -6.34 -23.92 -14.70
C GLY A 236 -5.72 -22.85 -15.58
N ALA A 237 -5.67 -21.58 -15.10
CA ALA A 237 -5.11 -20.45 -15.83
C ALA A 237 -3.57 -20.34 -15.71
N GLY A 238 -2.90 -21.33 -15.10
CA GLY A 238 -1.45 -21.31 -14.91
C GLY A 238 -0.97 -20.40 -13.78
N ILE A 239 0.35 -20.26 -13.65
CA ILE A 239 0.96 -19.49 -12.55
C ILE A 239 0.88 -17.97 -12.79
N PHE A 240 0.82 -17.55 -14.06
CA PHE A 240 0.81 -16.12 -14.43
C PHE A 240 -0.54 -15.70 -15.02
N PRO A 241 -1.54 -15.36 -14.19
CA PRO A 241 -2.89 -15.01 -14.65
C PRO A 241 -2.92 -13.83 -15.61
N HIS A 242 -1.96 -12.91 -15.53
CA HIS A 242 -1.86 -11.74 -16.42
C HIS A 242 -1.64 -12.12 -17.89
N LEU A 243 -0.93 -13.22 -18.14
CA LEU A 243 -0.68 -13.71 -19.50
C LEU A 243 -1.89 -14.42 -20.07
N MET A 244 -2.73 -15.01 -19.22
CA MET A 244 -3.93 -15.76 -19.59
C MET A 244 -5.18 -14.87 -19.67
N LEU A 245 -5.09 -13.61 -19.23
CA LEU A 245 -6.24 -12.69 -19.20
C LEU A 245 -6.88 -12.51 -20.59
N ALA A 246 -6.07 -12.47 -21.65
CA ALA A 246 -6.57 -12.30 -23.01
C ALA A 246 -7.49 -13.46 -23.44
N ASP A 247 -7.17 -14.67 -23.04
CA ASP A 247 -7.95 -15.88 -23.37
C ASP A 247 -9.24 -15.96 -22.53
N GLU A 248 -9.24 -15.38 -21.33
CA GLU A 248 -10.38 -15.37 -20.43
C GLU A 248 -11.37 -14.20 -20.65
N VAL A 249 -11.03 -13.23 -21.51
CA VAL A 249 -11.91 -12.04 -21.75
C VAL A 249 -13.30 -12.44 -22.21
N ALA A 250 -13.41 -13.42 -23.13
CA ALA A 250 -14.70 -13.89 -23.62
C ALA A 250 -15.55 -14.54 -22.50
N ARG A 251 -14.89 -15.32 -21.63
CA ARG A 251 -15.52 -15.95 -20.47
C ARG A 251 -15.96 -14.92 -19.42
N ILE A 252 -15.14 -13.88 -19.20
CA ILE A 252 -15.48 -12.78 -18.29
C ILE A 252 -16.72 -12.05 -18.82
N ALA A 253 -16.78 -11.73 -20.13
CA ALA A 253 -17.92 -11.07 -20.75
C ALA A 253 -19.20 -11.89 -20.63
N ASP A 254 -19.11 -13.20 -20.79
CA ASP A 254 -20.24 -14.13 -20.66
C ASP A 254 -20.76 -14.16 -19.22
N LEU A 255 -19.88 -14.25 -18.24
CA LEU A 255 -20.22 -14.21 -16.81
C LEU A 255 -20.79 -12.83 -16.39
N GLU A 256 -20.22 -11.73 -16.86
CA GLU A 256 -20.75 -10.39 -16.60
C GLU A 256 -22.18 -10.24 -17.14
N SER A 257 -22.46 -10.77 -18.32
CA SER A 257 -23.81 -10.80 -18.89
C SER A 257 -24.78 -11.59 -18.00
N GLN A 258 -24.37 -12.75 -17.49
CA GLN A 258 -25.19 -13.57 -16.59
C GLN A 258 -25.50 -12.87 -15.26
N PHE A 259 -24.59 -12.05 -14.75
CA PHE A 259 -24.76 -11.27 -13.52
C PHE A 259 -25.36 -9.89 -13.73
N GLY A 260 -25.76 -9.53 -14.94
CA GLY A 260 -26.42 -8.26 -15.25
C GLY A 260 -25.48 -7.05 -15.37
N PHE A 261 -24.18 -7.26 -15.56
CA PHE A 261 -23.22 -6.19 -15.86
C PHE A 261 -23.33 -5.78 -17.33
N THR A 262 -24.19 -4.83 -17.65
CA THR A 262 -24.47 -4.42 -19.04
C THR A 262 -23.67 -3.21 -19.53
N LYS A 263 -22.97 -2.52 -18.64
CA LYS A 263 -22.15 -1.33 -18.97
C LYS A 263 -20.69 -1.56 -18.60
N ASN A 264 -19.79 -1.16 -19.51
CA ASN A 264 -18.32 -1.33 -19.34
C ASN A 264 -17.90 -2.79 -19.14
N SER A 265 -18.56 -3.70 -19.82
CA SER A 265 -18.19 -5.11 -19.82
C SER A 265 -16.80 -5.32 -20.41
N ALA A 266 -16.18 -6.47 -20.13
CA ALA A 266 -14.89 -6.84 -20.73
C ALA A 266 -14.98 -6.86 -22.28
N ALA A 267 -16.13 -7.26 -22.85
CA ALA A 267 -16.37 -7.24 -24.29
C ALA A 267 -16.35 -5.83 -24.85
N ASP A 268 -17.02 -4.86 -24.19
CA ASP A 268 -17.03 -3.47 -24.61
C ASP A 268 -15.64 -2.85 -24.59
N LEU A 269 -14.86 -3.14 -23.55
CA LEU A 269 -13.48 -2.66 -23.42
C LEU A 269 -12.53 -3.32 -24.43
N ALA A 270 -12.76 -4.57 -24.79
CA ALA A 270 -11.97 -5.26 -25.80
C ALA A 270 -12.21 -4.70 -27.21
N THR A 271 -13.40 -4.14 -27.48
CA THR A 271 -13.75 -3.53 -28.77
C THR A 271 -13.30 -2.07 -28.91
N VAL A 272 -12.95 -1.40 -27.78
CA VAL A 272 -12.44 -0.02 -27.82
C VAL A 272 -11.08 -0.02 -28.55
N PRO A 273 -10.91 0.81 -29.59
CA PRO A 273 -9.64 0.91 -30.30
C PRO A 273 -8.51 1.23 -29.32
N LYS A 274 -7.38 0.53 -29.42
CA LYS A 274 -6.21 0.69 -28.52
C LYS A 274 -5.73 2.14 -28.39
N LEU A 275 -6.02 2.99 -29.36
CA LEU A 275 -5.76 4.44 -29.34
C LEU A 275 -6.62 5.21 -28.32
N SER A 276 -7.78 4.71 -27.96
CA SER A 276 -8.67 5.35 -27.00
C SER A 276 -8.17 5.18 -25.54
N LEU A 277 -7.38 4.16 -25.26
CA LEU A 277 -6.75 3.95 -23.95
C LEU A 277 -5.61 4.93 -23.65
N ILE A 278 -5.10 5.63 -24.67
CA ILE A 278 -4.03 6.64 -24.54
C ILE A 278 -4.61 8.02 -24.22
N HIS A 279 -5.92 8.22 -24.43
CA HIS A 279 -6.61 9.49 -24.22
C HIS A 279 -7.37 9.59 -22.87
N ILE A 280 -7.25 8.60 -22.01
CA ILE A 280 -7.65 8.66 -20.62
C ILE A 280 -6.38 8.90 -19.80
#